data_422342a125e5f05223b9b631fb8f70f3
#
_entry.id   422342a125e5f05223b9b631fb8f70f3
#
_cell.length_a   1.000
_cell.length_b   1.000
_cell.length_c   1.000
_cell.angle_alpha   90.00
_cell.angle_beta   90.00
_cell.angle_gamma   90.00
#
_symmetry.space_group_name_H-M   'P 1'
#
loop_
_entity.id
_entity.type
_entity.pdbx_description
1 polymer ?
#
loop_
_entity_poly.entity_id
_entity_poly.type
_entity_poly.pdbx_seq_one_letter_code
_entity_poly.pdbx_strand_id
1 'polypeptide(L)'
;LKEQHPERLQQILDTLSRRVPRLERVDTEIMPDGRLMLQIKDAPFPQPILAKYASDGTLKMLAYLAVLYDPEPPQLIGVEEPENHLHPRLLPELAEECRQASARTQLMVTTHSPFFVNGLRPEELWVFYRDEKGYTQAQQAARMDGIEDFMRHGAQLGHLWMEGHFPVGDPLTASGGPKSPLRRA
;
A
#
# COMPACT_ATOMS: atom_id res chain seq x y z
N LEU A 1 7.29 -3.60 -21.59
CA LEU A 1 8.34 -3.82 -20.57
C LEU A 1 9.34 -4.88 -21.00
N LYS A 2 8.93 -6.12 -21.33
CA LYS A 2 9.87 -7.22 -21.61
C LYS A 2 10.84 -6.91 -22.76
N GLU A 3 10.38 -6.30 -23.84
CA GLU A 3 11.19 -6.01 -25.02
C GLU A 3 11.91 -4.66 -24.96
N GLN A 4 11.27 -3.65 -24.37
CA GLN A 4 11.77 -2.27 -24.37
C GLN A 4 12.53 -1.92 -23.08
N HIS A 5 12.16 -2.53 -21.95
CA HIS A 5 12.72 -2.24 -20.62
C HIS A 5 12.93 -3.52 -19.82
N PRO A 6 13.80 -4.45 -20.28
CA PRO A 6 14.01 -5.73 -19.62
C PRO A 6 14.55 -5.57 -18.19
N GLU A 7 15.35 -4.54 -17.94
CA GLU A 7 15.90 -4.22 -16.62
C GLU A 7 14.79 -3.83 -15.60
N ARG A 8 13.73 -3.15 -16.08
CA ARG A 8 12.59 -2.81 -15.23
C ARG A 8 11.75 -4.03 -14.90
N LEU A 9 11.52 -4.89 -15.88
CA LEU A 9 10.84 -6.15 -15.62
C LEU A 9 11.61 -6.98 -14.59
N GLN A 10 12.93 -7.08 -14.74
CA GLN A 10 13.76 -7.82 -13.77
C GLN A 10 13.66 -7.19 -12.37
N GLN A 11 13.69 -5.86 -12.25
CA GLN A 11 13.53 -5.17 -10.97
C GLN A 11 12.17 -5.46 -10.32
N ILE A 12 11.08 -5.48 -11.09
CA ILE A 12 9.75 -5.85 -10.62
C ILE A 12 9.74 -7.29 -10.09
N LEU A 13 10.30 -8.23 -10.85
CA LEU A 13 10.32 -9.64 -10.49
C LEU A 13 11.18 -9.90 -9.24
N ASP A 14 12.34 -9.26 -9.14
CA ASP A 14 13.22 -9.35 -7.97
C ASP A 14 12.55 -8.77 -6.72
N THR A 15 11.84 -7.65 -6.87
CA THR A 15 11.08 -7.04 -5.76
C THR A 15 9.94 -7.95 -5.34
N LEU A 16 9.18 -8.48 -6.31
CA LEU A 16 8.10 -9.43 -6.03
C LEU A 16 8.62 -10.68 -5.28
N SER A 17 9.73 -11.26 -5.73
CA SER A 17 10.32 -12.45 -5.10
C SER A 17 10.80 -12.18 -3.66
N ARG A 18 11.26 -10.97 -3.38
CA ARG A 18 11.63 -10.57 -2.01
C ARG A 18 10.42 -10.36 -1.09
N ARG A 19 9.32 -9.86 -1.64
CA ARG A 19 8.10 -9.50 -0.89
C ARG A 19 7.14 -10.67 -0.71
N VAL A 20 7.09 -11.59 -1.67
CA VAL A 20 6.19 -12.75 -1.64
C VAL A 20 6.97 -13.99 -1.19
N PRO A 21 6.69 -14.53 0.01
CA PRO A 21 7.39 -15.71 0.52
C PRO A 21 7.26 -16.90 -0.43
N ARG A 22 8.37 -17.63 -0.62
CA ARG A 22 8.48 -18.84 -1.46
C ARG A 22 8.41 -18.60 -2.97
N LEU A 23 8.18 -17.39 -3.44
CA LEU A 23 8.25 -17.09 -4.86
C LEU A 23 9.72 -17.11 -5.30
N GLU A 24 10.10 -18.08 -6.15
CA GLU A 24 11.46 -18.17 -6.68
C GLU A 24 11.64 -17.37 -7.96
N ARG A 25 10.66 -17.46 -8.86
CA ARG A 25 10.78 -16.84 -10.17
C ARG A 25 9.40 -16.58 -10.79
N VAL A 26 9.35 -15.54 -11.59
CA VAL A 26 8.22 -15.26 -12.48
C VAL A 26 8.76 -15.19 -13.90
N ASP A 27 8.21 -15.99 -14.78
CA ASP A 27 8.56 -16.01 -16.19
C ASP A 27 7.40 -15.48 -17.05
N THR A 28 7.73 -14.82 -18.16
CA THR A 28 6.77 -14.34 -19.12
C THR A 28 7.05 -14.88 -20.49
N GLU A 29 6.02 -15.39 -21.18
CA GLU A 29 6.11 -15.90 -22.53
C GLU A 29 5.03 -15.28 -23.42
N ILE A 30 5.40 -14.86 -24.63
CA ILE A 30 4.42 -14.38 -25.60
C ILE A 30 3.93 -15.59 -26.40
N MET A 31 2.63 -15.85 -26.31
CA MET A 31 1.99 -16.92 -27.02
C MET A 31 1.84 -16.59 -28.54
N PRO A 32 1.68 -17.59 -29.43
CA PRO A 32 1.50 -17.35 -30.84
C PRO A 32 0.30 -16.46 -31.19
N ASP A 33 -0.69 -16.39 -30.31
CA ASP A 33 -1.89 -15.52 -30.46
C ASP A 33 -1.67 -14.10 -29.90
N GLY A 34 -0.43 -13.74 -29.52
CA GLY A 34 -0.05 -12.43 -28.99
C GLY A 34 -0.37 -12.23 -27.50
N ARG A 35 -0.99 -13.20 -26.83
CA ARG A 35 -1.25 -13.10 -25.38
C ARG A 35 0.02 -13.33 -24.59
N LEU A 36 0.18 -12.58 -23.50
CA LEU A 36 1.24 -12.80 -22.51
C LEU A 36 0.83 -13.94 -21.57
N MET A 37 1.61 -15.00 -21.55
CA MET A 37 1.51 -16.05 -20.56
C MET A 37 2.46 -15.75 -19.41
N LEU A 38 1.93 -15.69 -18.19
CA LEU A 38 2.68 -15.53 -16.97
C LEU A 38 2.77 -16.87 -16.24
N GLN A 39 3.99 -17.28 -15.91
CA GLN A 39 4.28 -18.49 -15.13
C GLN A 39 4.97 -18.12 -13.83
N ILE A 40 4.61 -18.79 -12.75
CA ILE A 40 5.13 -18.57 -11.42
C ILE A 40 5.77 -19.84 -10.91
N LYS A 41 7.03 -19.76 -10.48
CA LYS A 41 7.76 -20.83 -9.84
C LYS A 41 7.79 -20.61 -8.35
N ASP A 42 7.15 -21.51 -7.63
CA ASP A 42 7.12 -21.54 -6.15
C ASP A 42 8.13 -22.59 -5.64
N ALA A 43 8.87 -22.27 -4.59
CA ALA A 43 9.96 -23.10 -4.06
C ALA A 43 9.64 -24.59 -3.85
N PRO A 44 8.46 -24.97 -3.30
CA PRO A 44 8.14 -26.37 -3.05
C PRO A 44 7.84 -27.18 -4.30
N PHE A 45 7.54 -26.53 -5.43
CA PHE A 45 7.08 -27.24 -6.62
C PHE A 45 8.20 -27.38 -7.66
N PRO A 46 8.40 -28.56 -8.26
CA PRO A 46 9.46 -28.77 -9.26
C PRO A 46 9.20 -28.03 -10.55
N GLN A 47 7.94 -27.78 -10.91
CA GLN A 47 7.53 -27.13 -12.15
C GLN A 47 6.84 -25.78 -11.88
N PRO A 48 7.02 -24.78 -12.76
CA PRO A 48 6.25 -23.54 -12.69
C PRO A 48 4.77 -23.79 -12.96
N ILE A 49 3.92 -22.98 -12.36
CA ILE A 49 2.48 -22.99 -12.57
C ILE A 49 2.06 -21.75 -13.36
N LEU A 50 0.95 -21.85 -14.09
CA LEU A 50 0.36 -20.69 -14.73
C LEU A 50 -0.14 -19.70 -13.68
N ALA A 51 0.02 -18.42 -13.94
CA ALA A 51 -0.38 -17.34 -13.01
C ALA A 51 -1.86 -17.42 -12.59
N LYS A 52 -2.75 -17.93 -13.44
CA LYS A 52 -4.17 -18.14 -13.10
C LYS A 52 -4.41 -19.08 -11.90
N TYR A 53 -3.39 -19.83 -11.48
CA TYR A 53 -3.43 -20.70 -10.31
C TYR A 53 -2.66 -20.12 -9.12
N ALA A 54 -2.06 -18.93 -9.29
CA ALA A 54 -1.42 -18.21 -8.19
C ALA A 54 -2.46 -17.55 -7.28
N SER A 55 -2.03 -17.14 -6.08
CA SER A 55 -2.91 -16.38 -5.20
C SER A 55 -3.23 -15.00 -5.76
N ASP A 56 -4.43 -14.50 -5.50
CA ASP A 56 -4.85 -13.15 -5.88
C ASP A 56 -3.88 -12.09 -5.33
N GLY A 57 -3.39 -12.29 -4.10
CA GLY A 57 -2.43 -11.38 -3.47
C GLY A 57 -1.10 -11.30 -4.22
N THR A 58 -0.58 -12.43 -4.72
CA THR A 58 0.64 -12.45 -5.54
C THR A 58 0.45 -11.68 -6.84
N LEU A 59 -0.67 -11.92 -7.53
CA LEU A 59 -0.99 -11.24 -8.80
C LEU A 59 -1.24 -9.76 -8.57
N LYS A 60 -1.89 -9.38 -7.48
CA LYS A 60 -2.16 -7.99 -7.14
C LYS A 60 -0.88 -7.23 -6.79
N MET A 61 0.02 -7.84 -6.01
CA MET A 61 1.33 -7.25 -5.73
C MET A 61 2.14 -7.05 -7.02
N LEU A 62 2.15 -8.05 -7.92
CA LEU A 62 2.80 -7.91 -9.23
C LEU A 62 2.21 -6.75 -10.02
N ALA A 63 0.89 -6.60 -10.04
CA ALA A 63 0.22 -5.49 -10.74
C ALA A 63 0.61 -4.13 -10.15
N TYR A 64 0.64 -3.98 -8.83
CA TYR A 64 1.10 -2.75 -8.19
C TYR A 64 2.56 -2.44 -8.54
N LEU A 65 3.45 -3.40 -8.43
CA LEU A 65 4.86 -3.19 -8.79
C LEU A 65 5.03 -2.83 -10.27
N ALA A 66 4.23 -3.43 -11.16
CA ALA A 66 4.27 -3.09 -12.60
C ALA A 66 3.86 -1.63 -12.86
N VAL A 67 2.88 -1.12 -12.12
CA VAL A 67 2.45 0.30 -12.20
C VAL A 67 3.47 1.23 -11.54
N LEU A 68 3.95 0.90 -10.34
CA LEU A 68 4.87 1.74 -9.57
C LEU A 68 6.27 1.84 -10.21
N TYR A 69 6.70 0.78 -10.90
CA TYR A 69 8.00 0.71 -11.59
C TYR A 69 7.89 1.02 -13.08
N ASP A 70 6.77 1.59 -13.55
CA ASP A 70 6.65 2.02 -14.95
C ASP A 70 7.81 2.98 -15.29
N PRO A 71 8.55 2.73 -16.39
CA PRO A 71 9.63 3.63 -16.83
C PRO A 71 9.12 5.02 -17.21
N GLU A 72 7.88 5.13 -17.69
CA GLU A 72 7.22 6.38 -18.09
C GLU A 72 5.92 6.57 -17.28
N PRO A 73 6.01 6.81 -15.95
CA PRO A 73 4.84 6.90 -15.11
C PRO A 73 3.98 8.12 -15.49
N PRO A 74 2.65 8.02 -15.36
CA PRO A 74 1.78 9.17 -15.51
C PRO A 74 2.08 10.21 -14.42
N GLN A 75 1.60 11.44 -14.60
CA GLN A 75 1.80 12.52 -13.62
C GLN A 75 1.13 12.22 -12.26
N LEU A 76 0.01 11.50 -12.27
CA LEU A 76 -0.76 11.11 -11.09
C LEU A 76 -1.18 9.65 -11.20
N ILE A 77 -1.00 8.90 -10.12
CA ILE A 77 -1.53 7.55 -9.94
C ILE A 77 -2.45 7.56 -8.72
N GLY A 78 -3.71 7.14 -8.92
CA GLY A 78 -4.67 6.89 -7.85
C GLY A 78 -4.75 5.40 -7.56
N VAL A 79 -4.65 5.02 -6.28
CA VAL A 79 -4.83 3.64 -5.82
C VAL A 79 -5.90 3.63 -4.74
N GLU A 80 -6.95 2.83 -4.93
CA GLU A 80 -8.04 2.69 -3.97
C GLU A 80 -7.93 1.36 -3.23
N GLU A 81 -7.96 1.43 -1.89
CA GLU A 81 -7.95 0.30 -0.97
C GLU A 81 -6.98 -0.83 -1.37
N PRO A 82 -5.66 -0.56 -1.39
CA PRO A 82 -4.67 -1.56 -1.81
C PRO A 82 -4.65 -2.81 -0.91
N GLU A 83 -5.21 -2.73 0.29
CA GLU A 83 -5.33 -3.84 1.24
C GLU A 83 -6.21 -4.99 0.76
N ASN A 84 -7.14 -4.74 -0.16
CA ASN A 84 -8.02 -5.78 -0.68
C ASN A 84 -7.22 -6.91 -1.32
N HIS A 85 -7.39 -8.14 -0.83
CA HIS A 85 -6.70 -9.37 -1.24
C HIS A 85 -5.20 -9.44 -0.93
N LEU A 86 -4.60 -8.43 -0.27
CA LEU A 86 -3.22 -8.51 0.19
C LEU A 86 -3.14 -8.99 1.64
N HIS A 87 -2.12 -9.81 1.92
CA HIS A 87 -1.83 -10.19 3.31
C HIS A 87 -1.39 -8.93 4.09
N PRO A 88 -1.89 -8.70 5.33
CA PRO A 88 -1.58 -7.49 6.11
C PRO A 88 -0.08 -7.18 6.24
N ARG A 89 0.75 -8.18 6.33
CA ARG A 89 2.23 -8.01 6.42
C ARG A 89 2.87 -7.43 5.16
N LEU A 90 2.20 -7.48 4.01
CA LEU A 90 2.68 -6.89 2.76
C LEU A 90 2.33 -5.40 2.63
N LEU A 91 1.43 -4.89 3.46
CA LEU A 91 0.93 -3.52 3.32
C LEU A 91 1.95 -2.45 3.71
N PRO A 92 2.74 -2.58 4.80
CA PRO A 92 3.84 -1.66 5.06
C PRO A 92 4.89 -1.67 3.95
N GLU A 93 5.16 -2.84 3.37
CA GLU A 93 6.09 -3.00 2.26
C GLU A 93 5.57 -2.30 0.99
N LEU A 94 4.26 -2.43 0.70
CA LEU A 94 3.64 -1.73 -0.42
C LEU A 94 3.66 -0.21 -0.21
N ALA A 95 3.44 0.27 1.01
CA ALA A 95 3.55 1.70 1.35
C ALA A 95 4.96 2.23 1.07
N GLU A 96 6.01 1.45 1.37
CA GLU A 96 7.39 1.81 1.05
C GLU A 96 7.64 1.87 -0.47
N GLU A 97 7.12 0.89 -1.24
CA GLU A 97 7.20 0.91 -2.70
C GLU A 97 6.47 2.14 -3.29
N CYS A 98 5.31 2.49 -2.75
CA CYS A 98 4.58 3.72 -3.11
C CYS A 98 5.42 4.97 -2.83
N ARG A 99 6.10 5.06 -1.68
CA ARG A 99 6.96 6.18 -1.33
C ARG A 99 8.13 6.30 -2.31
N GLN A 100 8.79 5.19 -2.67
CA GLN A 100 9.87 5.22 -3.66
C GLN A 100 9.38 5.69 -5.03
N ALA A 101 8.21 5.23 -5.48
CA ALA A 101 7.62 5.65 -6.74
C ALA A 101 7.23 7.15 -6.73
N SER A 102 6.85 7.69 -5.57
CA SER A 102 6.45 9.10 -5.44
C SER A 102 7.56 10.12 -5.75
N ALA A 103 8.81 9.68 -5.86
CA ALA A 103 9.90 10.51 -6.38
C ALA A 103 9.75 10.86 -7.87
N ARG A 104 8.92 10.12 -8.62
CA ARG A 104 8.76 10.26 -10.08
C ARG A 104 7.34 10.58 -10.52
N THR A 105 6.36 10.36 -9.68
CA THR A 105 4.93 10.55 -9.97
C THR A 105 4.18 10.96 -8.71
N GLN A 106 3.13 11.74 -8.83
CA GLN A 106 2.25 11.99 -7.70
C GLN A 106 1.42 10.73 -7.40
N LEU A 107 1.41 10.29 -6.16
CA LEU A 107 0.59 9.16 -5.70
C LEU A 107 -0.49 9.63 -4.75
N MET A 108 -1.71 9.14 -4.96
CA MET A 108 -2.82 9.27 -4.04
C MET A 108 -3.36 7.88 -3.74
N VAL A 109 -3.33 7.49 -2.47
CA VAL A 109 -3.80 6.17 -2.01
C VAL A 109 -4.90 6.37 -0.98
N THR A 110 -6.05 5.73 -1.18
CA THR A 110 -7.08 5.64 -0.14
C THR A 110 -6.98 4.30 0.57
N THR A 111 -7.12 4.27 1.89
CA THR A 111 -7.00 3.04 2.68
C THR A 111 -7.79 3.11 3.97
N HIS A 112 -8.30 1.97 4.40
CA HIS A 112 -8.84 1.74 5.74
C HIS A 112 -7.96 0.78 6.57
N SER A 113 -6.75 0.46 6.08
CA SER A 113 -5.86 -0.48 6.75
C SER A 113 -4.84 0.21 7.65
N PRO A 114 -4.86 -0.05 8.97
CA PRO A 114 -3.83 0.44 9.87
C PRO A 114 -2.44 -0.12 9.52
N PHE A 115 -2.37 -1.29 8.88
CA PHE A 115 -1.11 -1.86 8.45
C PHE A 115 -0.46 -1.08 7.30
N PHE A 116 -1.25 -0.58 6.35
CA PHE A 116 -0.73 0.32 5.32
C PHE A 116 -0.28 1.64 5.92
N VAL A 117 -1.10 2.21 6.82
CA VAL A 117 -0.81 3.45 7.55
C VAL A 117 0.47 3.35 8.37
N ASN A 118 0.79 2.18 8.94
CA ASN A 118 2.06 1.95 9.65
C ASN A 118 3.31 2.13 8.78
N GLY A 119 3.19 1.99 7.46
CA GLY A 119 4.27 2.25 6.51
C GLY A 119 4.42 3.71 6.11
N LEU A 120 3.56 4.62 6.59
CA LEU A 120 3.56 6.03 6.24
C LEU A 120 4.23 6.89 7.30
N ARG A 121 4.63 8.11 6.88
CA ARG A 121 5.02 9.20 7.77
C ARG A 121 3.80 10.08 8.08
N PRO A 122 3.79 10.81 9.20
CA PRO A 122 2.68 11.70 9.52
C PRO A 122 2.37 12.74 8.43
N GLU A 123 3.40 13.22 7.71
CA GLU A 123 3.27 14.20 6.63
C GLU A 123 2.60 13.62 5.37
N GLU A 124 2.62 12.30 5.23
CA GLU A 124 2.06 11.58 4.08
C GLU A 124 0.59 11.20 4.30
N LEU A 125 0.10 11.27 5.54
CA LEU A 125 -1.26 10.85 5.92
C LEU A 125 -2.21 12.03 6.06
N TRP A 126 -3.31 11.98 5.32
CA TRP A 126 -4.44 12.89 5.43
C TRP A 126 -5.67 12.13 5.90
N VAL A 127 -6.29 12.58 6.98
CA VAL A 127 -7.54 12.04 7.51
C VAL A 127 -8.70 12.89 7.03
N PHE A 128 -9.63 12.22 6.34
CA PHE A 128 -10.89 12.85 5.90
C PHE A 128 -11.99 12.49 6.88
N TYR A 129 -12.74 13.49 7.32
CA TYR A 129 -13.85 13.30 8.26
C TYR A 129 -14.97 14.29 7.96
N ARG A 130 -16.16 14.07 8.52
CA ARG A 130 -17.28 15.01 8.44
C ARG A 130 -17.35 15.83 9.72
N ASP A 131 -17.54 17.14 9.57
CA ASP A 131 -17.82 18.03 10.68
C ASP A 131 -19.27 17.88 11.16
N GLU A 132 -19.63 18.62 12.22
CA GLU A 132 -20.99 18.64 12.80
C GLU A 132 -22.08 19.06 11.83
N LYS A 133 -21.74 19.78 10.77
CA LYS A 133 -22.64 20.23 9.70
C LYS A 133 -22.72 19.25 8.53
N GLY A 134 -21.93 18.15 8.58
CA GLY A 134 -21.86 17.13 7.54
C GLY A 134 -20.92 17.43 6.39
N TYR A 135 -20.16 18.53 6.44
CA TYR A 135 -19.15 18.86 5.41
C TYR A 135 -17.87 18.06 5.62
N THR A 136 -17.28 17.65 4.50
CA THR A 136 -16.00 16.96 4.51
C THR A 136 -14.87 17.93 4.90
N GLN A 137 -14.09 17.53 5.87
CA GLN A 137 -12.87 18.18 6.32
C GLN A 137 -11.69 17.25 6.05
N ALA A 138 -10.49 17.83 5.95
CA ALA A 138 -9.24 17.07 5.80
C ALA A 138 -8.18 17.62 6.75
N GLN A 139 -7.50 16.73 7.47
CA GLN A 139 -6.43 17.10 8.37
C GLN A 139 -5.22 16.19 8.18
N GLN A 140 -4.04 16.78 8.05
CA GLN A 140 -2.78 16.05 7.96
C GLN A 140 -2.37 15.54 9.34
N ALA A 141 -1.93 14.28 9.44
CA ALA A 141 -1.58 13.67 10.72
C ALA A 141 -0.40 14.39 11.41
N ALA A 142 0.56 14.92 10.66
CA ALA A 142 1.66 15.72 11.20
C ALA A 142 1.21 17.01 11.91
N ARG A 143 -0.02 17.47 11.67
CA ARG A 143 -0.60 18.66 12.33
C ARG A 143 -1.50 18.31 13.51
N MET A 144 -1.57 17.04 13.88
CA MET A 144 -2.34 16.57 15.03
C MET A 144 -1.45 16.56 16.28
N ASP A 145 -1.96 17.14 17.36
CA ASP A 145 -1.22 17.23 18.62
C ASP A 145 -0.83 15.84 19.16
N GLY A 146 0.42 15.69 19.55
CA GLY A 146 0.95 14.49 20.19
C GLY A 146 1.36 13.36 19.23
N ILE A 147 0.94 13.35 17.96
CA ILE A 147 1.24 12.25 17.03
C ILE A 147 2.76 12.10 16.82
N GLU A 148 3.47 13.18 16.58
CA GLU A 148 4.93 13.13 16.41
C GLU A 148 5.65 12.70 17.69
N ASP A 149 5.16 13.07 18.85
CA ASP A 149 5.74 12.67 20.13
C ASP A 149 5.60 11.16 20.36
N PHE A 150 4.42 10.60 20.09
CA PHE A 150 4.20 9.15 20.12
C PHE A 150 5.12 8.41 19.15
N MET A 151 5.24 8.90 17.91
CA MET A 151 6.10 8.30 16.89
C MET A 151 7.58 8.32 17.31
N ARG A 152 8.07 9.40 17.92
CA ARG A 152 9.44 9.48 18.47
C ARG A 152 9.70 8.45 19.58
N HIS A 153 8.67 8.02 20.29
CA HIS A 153 8.75 6.97 21.31
C HIS A 153 8.48 5.56 20.74
N GLY A 154 8.46 5.41 19.42
CA GLY A 154 8.36 4.11 18.74
C GLY A 154 6.94 3.61 18.46
N ALA A 155 5.91 4.45 18.69
CA ALA A 155 4.55 4.11 18.29
C ALA A 155 4.43 4.06 16.75
N GLN A 156 3.53 3.24 16.25
CA GLN A 156 3.21 3.14 14.83
C GLN A 156 1.93 3.91 14.52
N LEU A 157 1.93 4.64 13.41
CA LEU A 157 0.86 5.57 13.06
C LEU A 157 -0.53 4.91 12.96
N GLY A 158 -0.60 3.73 12.36
CA GLY A 158 -1.84 2.97 12.26
C GLY A 158 -2.32 2.42 13.62
N HIS A 159 -1.41 2.08 14.54
CA HIS A 159 -1.77 1.72 15.91
C HIS A 159 -2.33 2.91 16.67
N LEU A 160 -1.71 4.09 16.56
CA LEU A 160 -2.23 5.32 17.18
C LEU A 160 -3.64 5.63 16.69
N TRP A 161 -3.92 5.40 15.39
CA TRP A 161 -5.27 5.55 14.86
C TRP A 161 -6.24 4.55 15.49
N MET A 162 -5.90 3.25 15.53
CA MET A 162 -6.75 2.20 16.12
C MET A 162 -7.02 2.39 17.61
N GLU A 163 -6.05 2.92 18.35
CA GLU A 163 -6.17 3.22 19.78
C GLU A 163 -6.91 4.53 20.06
N GLY A 164 -7.30 5.26 19.01
CA GLY A 164 -8.07 6.50 19.10
C GLY A 164 -7.28 7.72 19.54
N HIS A 165 -5.97 7.73 19.31
CA HIS A 165 -5.13 8.90 19.55
C HIS A 165 -5.31 10.00 18.49
N PHE A 166 -5.95 9.69 17.36
CA PHE A 166 -6.32 10.72 16.39
C PHE A 166 -7.54 11.49 16.90
N PRO A 167 -7.48 12.83 16.93
CA PRO A 167 -8.58 13.65 17.44
C PRO A 167 -9.79 13.67 16.50
N VAL A 168 -9.63 13.23 15.25
CA VAL A 168 -10.65 13.22 14.20
C VAL A 168 -10.65 11.91 13.42
N GLY A 169 -11.72 11.65 12.67
CA GLY A 169 -11.78 10.52 11.74
C GLY A 169 -12.10 9.17 12.38
N ASP A 170 -12.53 9.12 13.62
CA ASP A 170 -13.02 7.89 14.24
C ASP A 170 -14.49 7.65 13.80
N PRO A 171 -14.76 6.59 13.01
CA PRO A 171 -16.10 6.31 12.51
C PRO A 171 -17.11 5.93 13.61
N LEU A 172 -16.63 5.59 14.81
CA LEU A 172 -17.48 5.19 15.94
C LEU A 172 -17.89 6.37 16.82
N THR A 173 -17.35 7.56 16.60
CA THR A 173 -17.81 8.76 17.30
C THR A 173 -18.96 9.41 16.53
N ALA A 174 -20.10 9.60 17.20
CA ALA A 174 -21.34 10.13 16.62
C ALA A 174 -21.22 11.56 16.06
N SER A 175 -20.16 12.28 16.40
CA SER A 175 -19.76 13.56 15.83
C SER A 175 -18.27 13.46 15.51
N GLY A 176 -17.88 13.60 14.26
CA GLY A 176 -16.48 13.62 13.83
C GLY A 176 -15.64 14.76 14.41
N GLY A 177 -16.04 15.31 15.54
CA GLY A 177 -15.35 16.34 16.31
C GLY A 177 -14.22 15.77 17.17
N PRO A 178 -13.29 16.62 17.62
CA PRO A 178 -12.14 16.20 18.42
C PRO A 178 -12.57 15.48 19.70
N LYS A 179 -11.99 14.30 19.95
CA LYS A 179 -12.19 13.61 21.25
C LYS A 179 -11.67 14.49 22.37
N SER A 180 -12.49 14.69 23.40
CA SER A 180 -12.03 15.24 24.67
C SER A 180 -10.88 14.36 25.21
N PRO A 181 -9.81 14.95 25.75
CA PRO A 181 -8.69 14.17 26.29
C PRO A 181 -9.21 13.17 27.32
N LEU A 182 -8.73 11.94 27.19
CA LEU A 182 -9.07 10.76 27.98
C LEU A 182 -9.40 11.13 29.44
N ARG A 183 -10.62 10.84 29.88
CA ARG A 183 -10.91 10.73 31.32
C ARG A 183 -10.04 9.60 31.85
N ARG A 184 -9.00 9.95 32.58
CA ARG A 184 -8.27 9.01 33.43
C ARG A 184 -9.26 8.44 34.44
N ALA A 185 -9.51 7.13 34.37
CA ALA A 185 -10.06 6.37 35.46
C ALA A 185 -8.96 5.99 36.44
#